data_8d95169334fab95917219fe96795cf77
#
_entry.id   8d95169334fab95917219fe96795cf77
#
_cell.length_a   1.000
_cell.length_b   1.000
_cell.length_c   1.000
_cell.angle_alpha   90.00
_cell.angle_beta   90.00
_cell.angle_gamma   90.00
#
_symmetry.space_group_name_H-M   'P 1'
#
loop_
_entity.id
_entity.type
_entity.pdbx_description
1 polymer ?
#
loop_
_entity_poly.entity_id
_entity_poly.type
_entity_poly.pdbx_seq_one_letter_code
_entity_poly.pdbx_strand_id
1 'polypeptide(L)'
;MSSLVARHRGLLALSTRETHRVLKLWTQTVAAPILSSFLFIAVFGLSLGGRIKHIDGVPYEIFIVPGLVTMAMIQAAYGNNSASVFQARFDRYLNDVVAAPMRSWEVNLGLSIGGVVRALLIGGGLLLLSLPLVDVPVHHPLELMVAVALALTLFASFGVVVGIYATSWDHTAFVTNIVILPLTFLGGVFYSVDLLPSPWHEISHVNPIFYLLNAVRYGFLGTSDVSVALSLAVTGVLAAAMVAWSSWLFRTGHRLKP
;
A
#
# COMPACT_ATOMS: atom_id res chain seq x y z
N MET A 1 26.74 10.51 20.87
CA MET A 1 25.86 9.80 19.89
C MET A 1 25.86 8.34 20.26
N SER A 2 24.70 7.78 20.55
CA SER A 2 24.56 6.43 21.11
C SER A 2 25.11 5.35 20.16
N SER A 3 25.67 4.28 20.74
CA SER A 3 26.22 3.12 20.03
C SER A 3 25.22 2.47 19.05
N LEU A 4 23.92 2.62 19.30
CA LEU A 4 22.83 2.15 18.43
C LEU A 4 22.77 2.90 17.10
N VAL A 5 22.92 4.23 17.07
CA VAL A 5 22.96 5.02 15.84
C VAL A 5 24.16 4.64 14.97
N ALA A 6 25.31 4.39 15.58
CA ALA A 6 26.50 3.95 14.86
C ALA A 6 26.30 2.57 14.19
N ARG A 7 25.53 1.68 14.82
CA ARG A 7 25.26 0.33 14.32
C ARG A 7 24.32 0.28 13.12
N HIS A 8 23.37 1.22 13.01
CA HIS A 8 22.37 1.25 11.95
C HIS A 8 22.53 2.43 10.97
N ARG A 9 23.75 2.96 10.84
CA ARG A 9 24.03 4.11 9.93
C ARG A 9 23.63 3.82 8.48
N GLY A 10 23.86 2.60 8.00
CA GLY A 10 23.49 2.18 6.64
C GLY A 10 21.97 2.23 6.42
N LEU A 11 21.20 1.68 7.37
CA LEU A 11 19.73 1.73 7.33
C LEU A 11 19.22 3.17 7.32
N LEU A 12 19.74 4.03 8.20
CA LEU A 12 19.35 5.44 8.28
C LEU A 12 19.69 6.18 6.97
N ALA A 13 20.89 5.99 6.43
CA ALA A 13 21.31 6.63 5.18
C ALA A 13 20.42 6.21 4.01
N LEU A 14 20.12 4.91 3.89
CA LEU A 14 19.25 4.36 2.84
C LEU A 14 17.81 4.89 2.98
N SER A 15 17.25 4.84 4.19
CA SER A 15 15.90 5.35 4.48
C SER A 15 15.77 6.85 4.19
N THR A 16 16.76 7.64 4.60
CA THR A 16 16.80 9.09 4.32
C THR A 16 16.87 9.37 2.83
N ARG A 17 17.70 8.63 2.09
CA ARG A 17 17.80 8.74 0.64
C ARG A 17 16.47 8.47 -0.05
N GLU A 18 15.80 7.36 0.29
CA GLU A 18 14.52 6.98 -0.29
C GLU A 18 13.42 8.00 0.04
N THR A 19 13.38 8.47 1.28
CA THR A 19 12.44 9.51 1.71
C THR A 19 12.69 10.83 0.97
N HIS A 20 13.95 11.26 0.86
CA HIS A 20 14.30 12.50 0.18
C HIS A 20 13.96 12.45 -1.31
N ARG A 21 14.09 11.28 -1.96
CA ARG A 21 13.70 11.06 -3.35
C ARG A 21 12.19 11.30 -3.53
N VAL A 22 11.37 10.79 -2.63
CA VAL A 22 9.91 11.01 -2.64
C VAL A 22 9.58 12.49 -2.48
N LEU A 23 10.18 13.14 -1.50
CA LEU A 23 9.92 14.56 -1.19
C LEU A 23 10.43 15.50 -2.29
N LYS A 24 11.55 15.18 -2.95
CA LYS A 24 12.09 16.01 -4.04
C LYS A 24 11.15 16.06 -5.25
N LEU A 25 10.40 14.99 -5.50
CA LEU A 25 9.46 14.87 -6.63
C LEU A 25 8.00 14.93 -6.18
N TRP A 26 7.70 15.58 -5.05
CA TRP A 26 6.41 15.55 -4.36
C TRP A 26 5.21 15.88 -5.26
N THR A 27 5.36 16.80 -6.22
CA THR A 27 4.29 17.18 -7.14
C THR A 27 3.79 16.00 -7.99
N GLN A 28 4.73 15.18 -8.47
CA GLN A 28 4.42 14.01 -9.30
C GLN A 28 4.12 12.77 -8.44
N THR A 29 4.86 12.60 -7.34
CA THR A 29 4.80 11.38 -6.54
C THR A 29 3.71 11.39 -5.49
N VAL A 30 3.28 12.57 -5.03
CA VAL A 30 2.29 12.75 -3.96
C VAL A 30 1.10 13.55 -4.43
N ALA A 31 1.29 14.78 -4.96
CA ALA A 31 0.16 15.66 -5.29
C ALA A 31 -0.70 15.10 -6.43
N ALA A 32 -0.10 14.59 -7.50
CA ALA A 32 -0.86 14.05 -8.64
C ALA A 32 -1.74 12.84 -8.24
N PRO A 33 -1.27 11.81 -7.51
CA PRO A 33 -2.11 10.75 -7.00
C PRO A 33 -3.22 11.23 -6.05
N ILE A 34 -2.95 12.21 -5.17
CA ILE A 34 -3.98 12.79 -4.30
C ILE A 34 -5.09 13.41 -5.13
N LEU A 35 -4.75 14.27 -6.10
CA LEU A 35 -5.74 14.93 -6.95
C LEU A 35 -6.55 13.93 -7.76
N SER A 36 -5.91 12.92 -8.35
CA SER A 36 -6.61 11.88 -9.11
C SER A 36 -7.58 11.09 -8.22
N SER A 37 -7.16 10.66 -7.05
CA SER A 37 -8.01 9.91 -6.12
C SER A 37 -9.12 10.79 -5.53
N PHE A 38 -8.83 12.06 -5.26
CA PHE A 38 -9.84 13.03 -4.82
C PHE A 38 -10.93 13.24 -5.89
N LEU A 39 -10.56 13.35 -7.18
CA LEU A 39 -11.53 13.41 -8.26
C LEU A 39 -12.41 12.17 -8.32
N PHE A 40 -11.86 10.98 -8.04
CA PHE A 40 -12.67 9.77 -7.89
C PHE A 40 -13.68 9.90 -6.74
N ILE A 41 -13.27 10.36 -5.57
CA ILE A 41 -14.18 10.59 -4.42
C ILE A 41 -15.27 11.60 -4.81
N ALA A 42 -14.91 12.73 -5.41
CA ALA A 42 -15.84 13.76 -5.80
C ALA A 42 -16.84 13.25 -6.86
N VAL A 43 -16.35 12.63 -7.93
CA VAL A 43 -17.20 12.14 -9.02
C VAL A 43 -18.11 11.00 -8.54
N PHE A 44 -17.58 9.98 -7.88
CA PHE A 44 -18.39 8.85 -7.41
C PHE A 44 -19.29 9.24 -6.25
N GLY A 45 -18.81 10.02 -5.29
CA GLY A 45 -19.61 10.52 -4.18
C GLY A 45 -20.79 11.37 -4.66
N LEU A 46 -20.54 12.35 -5.52
CA LEU A 46 -21.60 13.24 -6.03
C LEU A 46 -22.52 12.54 -7.06
N SER A 47 -21.97 11.70 -7.94
CA SER A 47 -22.75 11.08 -9.02
C SER A 47 -23.54 9.86 -8.53
N LEU A 48 -22.96 8.99 -7.73
CA LEU A 48 -23.60 7.77 -7.24
C LEU A 48 -24.27 7.95 -5.88
N GLY A 49 -23.78 8.86 -5.02
CA GLY A 49 -24.40 9.16 -3.73
C GLY A 49 -25.87 9.58 -3.83
N GLY A 50 -26.25 10.23 -4.95
CA GLY A 50 -27.65 10.56 -5.23
C GLY A 50 -28.53 9.36 -5.61
N ARG A 51 -27.94 8.23 -6.05
CA ARG A 51 -28.65 7.01 -6.48
C ARG A 51 -28.55 5.88 -5.45
N ILE A 52 -27.36 5.70 -4.87
CA ILE A 52 -27.08 4.71 -3.83
C ILE A 52 -27.03 5.48 -2.51
N LYS A 53 -28.13 5.45 -1.75
CA LYS A 53 -28.21 6.24 -0.53
C LYS A 53 -27.32 5.71 0.58
N HIS A 54 -27.35 4.39 0.85
CA HIS A 54 -26.62 3.75 1.94
C HIS A 54 -26.09 2.37 1.51
N ILE A 55 -24.93 2.01 2.03
CA ILE A 55 -24.38 0.65 2.05
C ILE A 55 -24.08 0.32 3.51
N ASP A 56 -24.60 -0.78 4.03
CA ASP A 56 -24.45 -1.24 5.43
C ASP A 56 -24.80 -0.15 6.47
N GLY A 57 -25.83 0.66 6.16
CA GLY A 57 -26.27 1.75 7.02
C GLY A 57 -25.42 3.03 6.96
N VAL A 58 -24.34 3.03 6.17
CA VAL A 58 -23.44 4.19 5.98
C VAL A 58 -23.77 4.90 4.67
N PRO A 59 -23.83 6.25 4.61
CA PRO A 59 -23.96 7.00 3.37
C PRO A 59 -22.86 6.60 2.37
N TYR A 60 -23.23 6.41 1.10
CA TYR A 60 -22.33 5.90 0.07
C TYR A 60 -21.05 6.73 -0.08
N GLU A 61 -21.16 8.05 0.03
CA GLU A 61 -20.03 8.97 -0.05
C GLU A 61 -19.00 8.79 1.06
N ILE A 62 -19.45 8.39 2.28
CA ILE A 62 -18.58 8.05 3.39
C ILE A 62 -17.98 6.66 3.18
N PHE A 63 -18.78 5.70 2.69
CA PHE A 63 -18.40 4.31 2.52
C PHE A 63 -17.21 4.12 1.56
N ILE A 64 -17.14 4.89 0.45
CA ILE A 64 -16.10 4.73 -0.57
C ILE A 64 -14.74 5.30 -0.16
N VAL A 65 -14.69 6.27 0.76
CA VAL A 65 -13.43 6.98 1.10
C VAL A 65 -12.37 6.06 1.66
N PRO A 66 -12.63 5.20 2.68
CA PRO A 66 -11.64 4.25 3.18
C PRO A 66 -11.09 3.34 2.10
N GLY A 67 -11.95 2.87 1.19
CA GLY A 67 -11.55 2.02 0.07
C GLY A 67 -10.60 2.73 -0.90
N LEU A 68 -10.94 3.93 -1.33
CA LEU A 68 -10.13 4.73 -2.25
C LEU A 68 -8.81 5.19 -1.62
N VAL A 69 -8.83 5.58 -0.35
CA VAL A 69 -7.60 5.92 0.40
C VAL A 69 -6.68 4.71 0.46
N THR A 70 -7.21 3.54 0.83
CA THR A 70 -6.41 2.31 0.89
C THR A 70 -5.85 1.92 -0.46
N MET A 71 -6.67 1.98 -1.52
CA MET A 71 -6.24 1.72 -2.90
C MET A 71 -5.06 2.63 -3.31
N ALA A 72 -5.18 3.94 -3.05
CA ALA A 72 -4.13 4.90 -3.35
C ALA A 72 -2.84 4.62 -2.57
N MET A 73 -2.96 4.26 -1.28
CA MET A 73 -1.83 3.95 -0.42
C MET A 73 -1.08 2.69 -0.86
N ILE A 74 -1.77 1.58 -1.14
CA ILE A 74 -1.12 0.33 -1.55
C ILE A 74 -0.46 0.45 -2.92
N GLN A 75 -1.09 1.16 -3.87
CA GLN A 75 -0.48 1.46 -5.17
C GLN A 75 0.76 2.34 -5.04
N ALA A 76 0.73 3.32 -4.14
CA ALA A 76 1.86 4.20 -3.89
C ALA A 76 3.03 3.45 -3.25
N ALA A 77 2.78 2.61 -2.24
CA ALA A 77 3.80 1.81 -1.58
C ALA A 77 4.46 0.83 -2.56
N TYR A 78 3.64 0.04 -3.27
CA TYR A 78 4.11 -0.89 -4.29
C TYR A 78 4.89 -0.18 -5.41
N GLY A 79 4.27 0.82 -6.04
CA GLY A 79 4.85 1.49 -7.21
C GLY A 79 6.15 2.22 -6.91
N ASN A 80 6.25 2.87 -5.72
CA ASN A 80 7.49 3.48 -5.30
C ASN A 80 8.63 2.46 -5.17
N ASN A 81 8.37 1.35 -4.51
CA ASN A 81 9.40 0.39 -4.18
C ASN A 81 9.79 -0.48 -5.38
N SER A 82 8.83 -0.89 -6.20
CA SER A 82 9.12 -1.63 -7.43
C SER A 82 9.97 -0.80 -8.40
N ALA A 83 9.61 0.48 -8.56
CA ALA A 83 10.39 1.41 -9.39
C ALA A 83 11.78 1.67 -8.80
N SER A 84 11.89 1.91 -7.48
CA SER A 84 13.18 2.20 -6.82
C SER A 84 14.15 1.03 -6.96
N VAL A 85 13.70 -0.18 -6.69
CA VAL A 85 14.55 -1.37 -6.74
C VAL A 85 14.92 -1.71 -8.18
N PHE A 86 13.96 -1.63 -9.11
CA PHE A 86 14.25 -1.82 -10.53
C PHE A 86 15.30 -0.82 -11.03
N GLN A 87 15.14 0.48 -10.74
CA GLN A 87 16.09 1.52 -11.08
C GLN A 87 17.47 1.26 -10.46
N ALA A 88 17.50 0.86 -9.18
CA ALA A 88 18.75 0.55 -8.49
C ALA A 88 19.52 -0.60 -9.14
N ARG A 89 18.82 -1.60 -9.68
CA ARG A 89 19.43 -2.69 -10.46
C ARG A 89 19.90 -2.21 -11.83
N PHE A 90 19.04 -1.48 -12.52
CA PHE A 90 19.33 -0.97 -13.87
C PHE A 90 20.59 -0.08 -13.87
N ASP A 91 20.68 0.83 -12.92
CA ASP A 91 21.82 1.73 -12.74
C ASP A 91 23.02 1.07 -12.01
N ARG A 92 22.89 -0.21 -11.66
CA ARG A 92 23.92 -1.04 -10.98
C ARG A 92 24.32 -0.60 -9.57
N TYR A 93 23.75 0.46 -9.00
CA TYR A 93 24.10 0.89 -7.64
C TYR A 93 23.49 0.00 -6.54
N LEU A 94 22.58 -0.89 -6.89
CA LEU A 94 22.09 -1.90 -5.92
C LEU A 94 23.23 -2.79 -5.41
N ASN A 95 24.26 -3.01 -6.21
CA ASN A 95 25.44 -3.77 -5.81
C ASN A 95 26.17 -3.09 -4.63
N ASP A 96 26.26 -1.75 -4.64
CA ASP A 96 26.89 -0.98 -3.57
C ASP A 96 26.05 -1.05 -2.29
N VAL A 97 24.72 -1.02 -2.41
CA VAL A 97 23.80 -1.16 -1.29
C VAL A 97 23.93 -2.56 -0.62
N VAL A 98 24.03 -3.61 -1.44
CA VAL A 98 24.17 -4.99 -0.94
C VAL A 98 25.58 -5.27 -0.41
N ALA A 99 26.60 -4.61 -0.95
CA ALA A 99 27.98 -4.71 -0.44
C ALA A 99 28.21 -3.95 0.88
N ALA A 100 27.31 -3.02 1.23
CA ALA A 100 27.39 -2.32 2.50
C ALA A 100 27.20 -3.29 3.69
N PRO A 101 27.81 -3.02 4.85
CA PRO A 101 27.73 -3.89 6.03
C PRO A 101 26.37 -3.79 6.72
N MET A 102 25.29 -4.12 5.99
CA MET A 102 23.90 -4.14 6.45
C MET A 102 23.36 -5.57 6.46
N ARG A 103 22.43 -5.82 7.37
CA ARG A 103 21.68 -7.09 7.36
C ARG A 103 20.61 -7.05 6.26
N SER A 104 20.27 -8.21 5.70
CA SER A 104 19.28 -8.31 4.59
C SER A 104 17.93 -7.65 4.92
N TRP A 105 17.46 -7.75 6.17
CA TRP A 105 16.24 -7.09 6.61
C TRP A 105 16.38 -5.57 6.70
N GLU A 106 17.59 -5.04 7.00
CA GLU A 106 17.87 -3.60 7.02
C GLU A 106 17.84 -3.02 5.62
N VAL A 107 18.37 -3.77 4.64
CA VAL A 107 18.29 -3.39 3.22
C VAL A 107 16.83 -3.33 2.76
N ASN A 108 16.05 -4.40 3.06
CA ASN A 108 14.63 -4.45 2.73
C ASN A 108 13.85 -3.30 3.37
N LEU A 109 14.04 -3.07 4.66
CA LEU A 109 13.36 -1.98 5.39
C LEU A 109 13.76 -0.61 4.84
N GLY A 110 15.07 -0.39 4.63
CA GLY A 110 15.59 0.89 4.12
C GLY A 110 15.03 1.25 2.74
N LEU A 111 14.91 0.26 1.84
CA LEU A 111 14.29 0.45 0.53
C LEU A 111 12.77 0.63 0.64
N SER A 112 12.12 -0.05 1.60
CA SER A 112 10.67 0.00 1.78
C SER A 112 10.16 1.32 2.35
N ILE A 113 10.98 2.02 3.15
CA ILE A 113 10.54 3.22 3.87
C ILE A 113 10.06 4.33 2.93
N GLY A 114 10.67 4.49 1.76
CA GLY A 114 10.27 5.50 0.78
C GLY A 114 8.83 5.28 0.29
N GLY A 115 8.45 4.03 0.02
CA GLY A 115 7.09 3.68 -0.38
C GLY A 115 6.09 3.86 0.76
N VAL A 116 6.47 3.52 1.98
CA VAL A 116 5.63 3.74 3.18
C VAL A 116 5.39 5.23 3.40
N VAL A 117 6.43 6.05 3.39
CA VAL A 117 6.32 7.51 3.54
C VAL A 117 5.44 8.11 2.44
N ARG A 118 5.66 7.71 1.18
CA ARG A 118 4.84 8.16 0.05
C ARG A 118 3.37 7.81 0.23
N ALA A 119 3.09 6.57 0.63
CA ALA A 119 1.74 6.10 0.86
C ALA A 119 1.02 6.85 2.00
N LEU A 120 1.72 7.09 3.12
CA LEU A 120 1.18 7.86 4.25
C LEU A 120 0.90 9.32 3.86
N LEU A 121 1.77 9.94 3.07
CA LEU A 121 1.54 11.30 2.56
C LEU A 121 0.33 11.35 1.63
N ILE A 122 0.16 10.35 0.76
CA ILE A 122 -0.99 10.28 -0.15
C ILE A 122 -2.27 9.99 0.63
N GLY A 123 -2.28 8.99 1.51
CA GLY A 123 -3.46 8.65 2.30
C GLY A 123 -3.90 9.78 3.23
N GLY A 124 -2.95 10.38 3.97
CA GLY A 124 -3.21 11.51 4.85
C GLY A 124 -3.65 12.75 4.08
N GLY A 125 -2.98 13.07 2.96
CA GLY A 125 -3.35 14.19 2.10
C GLY A 125 -4.73 14.03 1.46
N LEU A 126 -5.07 12.80 1.05
CA LEU A 126 -6.39 12.49 0.49
C LEU A 126 -7.50 12.60 1.53
N LEU A 127 -7.28 12.11 2.74
CA LEU A 127 -8.21 12.28 3.86
C LEU A 127 -8.41 13.77 4.17
N LEU A 128 -7.34 14.54 4.32
CA LEU A 128 -7.42 15.98 4.58
C LEU A 128 -8.18 16.72 3.47
N LEU A 129 -7.94 16.37 2.22
CA LEU A 129 -8.62 17.01 1.08
C LEU A 129 -10.09 16.59 0.97
N SER A 130 -10.47 15.43 1.48
CA SER A 130 -11.86 14.95 1.49
C SER A 130 -12.72 15.55 2.62
N LEU A 131 -12.11 16.06 3.71
CA LEU A 131 -12.83 16.60 4.87
C LEU A 131 -13.90 17.67 4.53
N PRO A 132 -13.68 18.60 3.57
CA PRO A 132 -14.72 19.58 3.21
C PRO A 132 -15.93 18.97 2.50
N LEU A 133 -15.79 17.77 1.91
CA LEU A 133 -16.84 17.07 1.18
C LEU A 133 -17.56 16.04 2.04
N VAL A 134 -16.79 15.32 2.86
CA VAL A 134 -17.27 14.15 3.58
C VAL A 134 -16.56 14.07 4.93
N ASP A 135 -17.34 14.03 5.99
CA ASP A 135 -16.82 13.79 7.35
C ASP A 135 -16.69 12.28 7.58
N VAL A 136 -15.48 11.77 7.45
CA VAL A 136 -15.19 10.33 7.60
C VAL A 136 -14.84 10.04 9.06
N PRO A 137 -15.69 9.28 9.78
CA PRO A 137 -15.43 8.96 11.18
C PRO A 137 -14.25 7.99 11.32
N VAL A 138 -13.61 8.01 12.49
CA VAL A 138 -12.62 7.00 12.88
C VAL A 138 -13.11 6.35 14.17
N HIS A 139 -13.75 5.18 14.04
CA HIS A 139 -14.34 4.48 15.19
C HIS A 139 -13.32 3.64 15.95
N HIS A 140 -12.39 2.99 15.23
CA HIS A 140 -11.41 2.07 15.80
C HIS A 140 -9.98 2.45 15.37
N PRO A 141 -9.36 3.49 15.99
CA PRO A 141 -8.08 4.02 15.54
C PRO A 141 -6.91 3.03 15.70
N LEU A 142 -6.94 2.15 16.70
CA LEU A 142 -5.87 1.16 16.90
C LEU A 142 -5.87 0.10 15.79
N GLU A 143 -7.04 -0.46 15.49
CA GLU A 143 -7.23 -1.43 14.42
C GLU A 143 -6.88 -0.82 13.05
N LEU A 144 -7.25 0.44 12.84
CA LEU A 144 -6.89 1.19 11.64
C LEU A 144 -5.38 1.32 11.49
N MET A 145 -4.67 1.73 12.55
CA MET A 145 -3.21 1.85 12.52
C MET A 145 -2.55 0.50 12.20
N VAL A 146 -3.01 -0.59 12.84
CA VAL A 146 -2.48 -1.94 12.58
C VAL A 146 -2.77 -2.38 11.15
N ALA A 147 -4.01 -2.21 10.67
CA ALA A 147 -4.39 -2.56 9.29
C ALA A 147 -3.56 -1.80 8.25
N VAL A 148 -3.40 -0.49 8.42
CA VAL A 148 -2.57 0.35 7.53
C VAL A 148 -1.11 -0.07 7.60
N ALA A 149 -0.55 -0.31 8.77
CA ALA A 149 0.84 -0.75 8.92
C ALA A 149 1.10 -2.09 8.22
N LEU A 150 0.19 -3.06 8.37
CA LEU A 150 0.28 -4.36 7.70
C LEU A 150 0.13 -4.22 6.18
N ALA A 151 -0.83 -3.41 5.71
CA ALA A 151 -1.04 -3.11 4.30
C ALA A 151 0.20 -2.54 3.64
N LEU A 152 0.77 -1.52 4.25
CA LEU A 152 1.97 -0.86 3.72
C LEU A 152 3.19 -1.76 3.76
N THR A 153 3.35 -2.57 4.82
CA THR A 153 4.43 -3.56 4.91
C THR A 153 4.30 -4.60 3.81
N LEU A 154 3.09 -5.12 3.57
CA LEU A 154 2.81 -6.09 2.52
C LEU A 154 3.16 -5.53 1.14
N PHE A 155 2.57 -4.39 0.76
CA PHE A 155 2.73 -3.85 -0.58
C PHE A 155 4.10 -3.20 -0.83
N ALA A 156 4.73 -2.63 0.21
CA ALA A 156 6.10 -2.16 0.12
C ALA A 156 7.08 -3.31 -0.16
N SER A 157 6.98 -4.41 0.60
CA SER A 157 7.83 -5.60 0.39
C SER A 157 7.50 -6.31 -0.92
N PHE A 158 6.23 -6.38 -1.32
CA PHE A 158 5.83 -6.90 -2.63
C PHE A 158 6.43 -6.08 -3.77
N GLY A 159 6.43 -4.75 -3.65
CA GLY A 159 7.11 -3.87 -4.60
C GLY A 159 8.62 -4.15 -4.71
N VAL A 160 9.29 -4.39 -3.58
CA VAL A 160 10.71 -4.79 -3.57
C VAL A 160 10.91 -6.10 -4.33
N VAL A 161 10.10 -7.13 -4.05
CA VAL A 161 10.17 -8.43 -4.74
C VAL A 161 10.00 -8.24 -6.25
N VAL A 162 8.93 -7.56 -6.67
CA VAL A 162 8.67 -7.33 -8.10
C VAL A 162 9.80 -6.51 -8.74
N GLY A 163 10.33 -5.49 -8.08
CA GLY A 163 11.47 -4.71 -8.58
C GLY A 163 12.74 -5.54 -8.80
N ILE A 164 12.96 -6.58 -7.97
CA ILE A 164 14.06 -7.54 -8.16
C ILE A 164 13.82 -8.43 -9.39
N TYR A 165 12.60 -8.85 -9.64
CA TYR A 165 12.28 -9.73 -10.77
C TYR A 165 11.99 -8.99 -12.08
N ALA A 166 11.68 -7.70 -12.01
CA ALA A 166 11.34 -6.91 -13.19
C ALA A 166 12.49 -6.84 -14.20
N THR A 167 12.18 -7.01 -15.48
CA THR A 167 13.12 -6.90 -16.59
C THR A 167 12.96 -5.60 -17.38
N SER A 168 11.82 -4.90 -17.18
CA SER A 168 11.49 -3.63 -17.81
C SER A 168 10.60 -2.78 -16.89
N TRP A 169 10.47 -1.50 -17.21
CA TRP A 169 9.48 -0.62 -16.56
C TRP A 169 8.06 -1.12 -16.78
N ASP A 170 7.76 -1.65 -17.96
CA ASP A 170 6.43 -2.19 -18.28
C ASP A 170 6.07 -3.39 -17.41
N HIS A 171 7.06 -4.18 -16.98
CA HIS A 171 6.82 -5.30 -16.08
C HIS A 171 6.32 -4.82 -14.69
N THR A 172 6.87 -3.72 -14.16
CA THR A 172 6.39 -3.14 -12.90
C THR A 172 4.97 -2.57 -13.05
N ALA A 173 4.69 -1.91 -14.18
CA ALA A 173 3.36 -1.38 -14.49
C ALA A 173 2.33 -2.50 -14.76
N PHE A 174 2.73 -3.60 -15.39
CA PHE A 174 1.89 -4.77 -15.63
C PHE A 174 1.31 -5.32 -14.32
N VAL A 175 2.14 -5.51 -13.30
CA VAL A 175 1.67 -6.01 -11.99
C VAL A 175 0.68 -5.04 -11.35
N THR A 176 0.91 -3.72 -11.46
CA THR A 176 -0.07 -2.74 -10.98
C THR A 176 -1.42 -2.88 -11.68
N ASN A 177 -1.40 -2.91 -13.03
CA ASN A 177 -2.62 -2.80 -13.84
C ASN A 177 -3.39 -4.12 -13.97
N ILE A 178 -2.69 -5.25 -13.97
CA ILE A 178 -3.30 -6.58 -14.21
C ILE A 178 -3.51 -7.37 -12.91
N VAL A 179 -2.76 -7.05 -11.85
CA VAL A 179 -2.89 -7.77 -10.57
C VAL A 179 -3.49 -6.87 -9.50
N ILE A 180 -2.80 -5.78 -9.12
CA ILE A 180 -3.21 -4.98 -7.97
C ILE A 180 -4.55 -4.29 -8.22
N LEU A 181 -4.73 -3.64 -9.37
CA LEU A 181 -5.91 -2.85 -9.66
C LEU A 181 -7.19 -3.73 -9.73
N PRO A 182 -7.24 -4.84 -10.50
CA PRO A 182 -8.41 -5.70 -10.51
C PRO A 182 -8.71 -6.35 -9.16
N LEU A 183 -7.69 -6.81 -8.43
CA LEU A 183 -7.89 -7.37 -7.10
C LEU A 183 -8.41 -6.31 -6.11
N THR A 184 -8.00 -5.05 -6.25
CA THR A 184 -8.50 -3.96 -5.41
C THR A 184 -9.97 -3.69 -5.69
N PHE A 185 -10.38 -3.66 -6.96
CA PHE A 185 -11.79 -3.49 -7.33
C PHE A 185 -12.64 -4.66 -6.83
N LEU A 186 -12.20 -5.90 -7.03
CA LEU A 186 -12.88 -7.09 -6.51
C LEU A 186 -12.84 -7.19 -4.98
N GLY A 187 -11.90 -6.50 -4.34
CA GLY A 187 -11.79 -6.41 -2.88
C GLY A 187 -12.85 -5.53 -2.22
N GLY A 188 -13.74 -4.88 -3.00
CA GLY A 188 -14.87 -4.14 -2.46
C GLY A 188 -14.57 -2.66 -2.16
N VAL A 189 -13.74 -1.98 -2.97
CA VAL A 189 -13.48 -0.53 -2.80
C VAL A 189 -14.76 0.28 -2.93
N PHE A 190 -15.64 -0.07 -3.89
CA PHE A 190 -16.82 0.70 -4.26
C PHE A 190 -18.14 0.10 -3.77
N TYR A 191 -18.13 -1.09 -3.18
CA TYR A 191 -19.30 -1.84 -2.74
C TYR A 191 -18.96 -2.77 -1.58
N SER A 192 -19.97 -3.26 -0.85
CA SER A 192 -19.80 -4.37 0.10
C SER A 192 -19.78 -5.68 -0.67
N VAL A 193 -18.83 -6.56 -0.34
CA VAL A 193 -18.67 -7.86 -1.02
C VAL A 193 -19.88 -8.75 -0.79
N ASP A 194 -20.61 -8.58 0.31
CA ASP A 194 -21.84 -9.31 0.62
C ASP A 194 -22.98 -9.03 -0.37
N LEU A 195 -22.89 -7.93 -1.15
CA LEU A 195 -23.87 -7.60 -2.19
C LEU A 195 -23.62 -8.31 -3.53
N LEU A 196 -22.48 -9.01 -3.66
CA LEU A 196 -22.12 -9.66 -4.92
C LEU A 196 -22.89 -11.01 -5.09
N PRO A 197 -23.40 -11.26 -6.32
CA PRO A 197 -23.91 -12.58 -6.64
C PRO A 197 -22.78 -13.61 -6.80
N SER A 198 -23.11 -14.91 -6.57
CA SER A 198 -22.21 -16.02 -6.97
C SER A 198 -21.94 -15.98 -8.48
N PRO A 199 -20.69 -16.27 -8.95
CA PRO A 199 -19.52 -16.73 -8.19
C PRO A 199 -18.61 -15.60 -7.68
N TRP A 200 -18.94 -14.31 -7.88
CA TRP A 200 -18.06 -13.18 -7.56
C TRP A 200 -17.85 -13.02 -6.05
N HIS A 201 -18.87 -13.35 -5.24
CA HIS A 201 -18.77 -13.36 -3.79
C HIS A 201 -17.65 -14.32 -3.32
N GLU A 202 -17.64 -15.56 -3.80
CA GLU A 202 -16.63 -16.55 -3.42
C GLU A 202 -15.23 -16.17 -3.91
N ILE A 203 -15.13 -15.63 -5.12
CA ILE A 203 -13.85 -15.14 -5.68
C ILE A 203 -13.29 -14.01 -4.84
N SER A 204 -14.15 -13.10 -4.37
CA SER A 204 -13.72 -11.99 -3.51
C SER A 204 -13.17 -12.47 -2.16
N HIS A 205 -13.69 -13.55 -1.59
CA HIS A 205 -13.18 -14.16 -0.36
C HIS A 205 -11.81 -14.84 -0.51
N VAL A 206 -11.41 -15.22 -1.72
CA VAL A 206 -10.05 -15.70 -2.02
C VAL A 206 -9.07 -14.53 -2.22
N ASN A 207 -9.58 -13.32 -2.45
CA ASN A 207 -8.78 -12.13 -2.70
C ASN A 207 -8.15 -11.59 -1.40
N PRO A 208 -6.83 -11.55 -1.27
CA PRO A 208 -6.18 -11.03 -0.06
C PRO A 208 -6.43 -9.54 0.19
N ILE A 209 -6.68 -8.75 -0.87
CA ILE A 209 -6.94 -7.32 -0.75
C ILE A 209 -8.32 -7.07 -0.10
N PHE A 210 -9.28 -7.98 -0.24
CA PHE A 210 -10.56 -7.91 0.44
C PHE A 210 -10.39 -7.82 1.96
N TYR A 211 -9.59 -8.71 2.55
CA TYR A 211 -9.35 -8.71 4.00
C TYR A 211 -8.68 -7.42 4.48
N LEU A 212 -7.73 -6.92 3.70
CA LEU A 212 -7.06 -5.66 4.00
C LEU A 212 -8.04 -4.49 3.98
N LEU A 213 -8.85 -4.38 2.92
CA LEU A 213 -9.86 -3.32 2.80
C LEU A 213 -10.91 -3.42 3.90
N ASN A 214 -11.36 -4.63 4.23
CA ASN A 214 -12.29 -4.89 5.33
C ASN A 214 -11.74 -4.40 6.67
N ALA A 215 -10.48 -4.69 7.01
CA ALA A 215 -9.85 -4.23 8.25
C ALA A 215 -9.73 -2.70 8.31
N VAL A 216 -9.34 -2.04 7.20
CA VAL A 216 -9.26 -0.58 7.15
C VAL A 216 -10.64 0.06 7.24
N ARG A 217 -11.65 -0.48 6.54
CA ARG A 217 -13.03 -0.02 6.61
C ARG A 217 -13.58 -0.10 8.02
N TYR A 218 -13.37 -1.22 8.71
CA TYR A 218 -13.74 -1.35 10.10
C TYR A 218 -13.11 -0.26 10.98
N GLY A 219 -11.83 0.03 10.79
CA GLY A 219 -11.14 1.07 11.53
C GLY A 219 -11.77 2.45 11.37
N PHE A 220 -12.24 2.79 10.18
CA PHE A 220 -12.95 4.03 9.90
C PHE A 220 -14.41 3.98 10.31
N LEU A 221 -15.17 3.02 9.81
CA LEU A 221 -16.65 3.03 9.82
C LEU A 221 -17.26 2.15 10.92
N GLY A 222 -16.47 1.27 11.53
CA GLY A 222 -16.96 0.30 12.51
C GLY A 222 -17.76 -0.86 11.89
N THR A 223 -17.90 -0.90 10.55
CA THR A 223 -18.57 -1.99 9.81
C THR A 223 -17.57 -2.92 9.16
N SER A 224 -17.91 -4.19 9.04
CA SER A 224 -17.04 -5.20 8.42
C SER A 224 -17.85 -6.36 7.86
N ASP A 225 -17.51 -6.81 6.65
CA ASP A 225 -18.15 -7.94 5.96
C ASP A 225 -17.69 -9.29 6.57
N VAL A 226 -16.47 -9.36 7.12
CA VAL A 226 -15.91 -10.54 7.79
C VAL A 226 -15.18 -10.15 9.07
N SER A 227 -14.91 -11.12 9.94
CA SER A 227 -14.20 -10.90 11.19
C SER A 227 -12.91 -10.10 11.01
N VAL A 228 -12.77 -9.01 11.77
CA VAL A 228 -11.59 -8.13 11.76
C VAL A 228 -10.33 -8.89 12.17
N ALA A 229 -10.45 -9.81 13.14
CA ALA A 229 -9.33 -10.65 13.57
C ALA A 229 -8.80 -11.53 12.42
N LEU A 230 -9.71 -12.13 11.62
CA LEU A 230 -9.35 -12.88 10.43
C LEU A 230 -8.67 -11.97 9.39
N SER A 231 -9.22 -10.80 9.15
CA SER A 231 -8.70 -9.81 8.20
C SER A 231 -7.28 -9.38 8.55
N LEU A 232 -7.03 -9.05 9.80
CA LEU A 232 -5.69 -8.69 10.30
C LEU A 232 -4.73 -9.90 10.26
N ALA A 233 -5.21 -11.10 10.60
CA ALA A 233 -4.39 -12.32 10.56
C ALA A 233 -3.95 -12.65 9.13
N VAL A 234 -4.87 -12.66 8.15
CA VAL A 234 -4.56 -12.92 6.73
C VAL A 234 -3.58 -11.89 6.19
N THR A 235 -3.86 -10.60 6.41
CA THR A 235 -2.95 -9.52 5.96
C THR A 235 -1.59 -9.61 6.65
N GLY A 236 -1.56 -9.95 7.94
CA GLY A 236 -0.32 -10.11 8.73
C GLY A 236 0.55 -11.26 8.24
N VAL A 237 -0.06 -12.43 7.98
CA VAL A 237 0.64 -13.59 7.43
C VAL A 237 1.23 -13.27 6.07
N LEU A 238 0.48 -12.61 5.19
CA LEU A 238 0.97 -12.22 3.86
C LEU A 238 2.07 -11.17 3.94
N ALA A 239 1.94 -10.18 4.84
CA ALA A 239 2.99 -9.19 5.07
C ALA A 239 4.28 -9.86 5.57
N ALA A 240 4.18 -10.76 6.54
CA ALA A 240 5.33 -11.51 7.06
C ALA A 240 5.99 -12.38 5.96
N ALA A 241 5.17 -13.05 5.13
CA ALA A 241 5.67 -13.84 4.00
C ALA A 241 6.42 -12.99 2.98
N MET A 242 5.89 -11.79 2.62
CA MET A 242 6.56 -10.90 1.68
C MET A 242 7.85 -10.30 2.25
N VAL A 243 7.87 -9.93 3.52
CA VAL A 243 9.08 -9.46 4.22
C VAL A 243 10.14 -10.58 4.27
N ALA A 244 9.72 -11.80 4.58
CA ALA A 244 10.62 -12.95 4.60
C ALA A 244 11.19 -13.23 3.21
N TRP A 245 10.36 -13.21 2.17
CA TRP A 245 10.77 -13.45 0.78
C TRP A 245 11.73 -12.36 0.29
N SER A 246 11.39 -11.09 0.45
CA SER A 246 12.28 -9.99 0.05
C SER A 246 13.61 -10.01 0.80
N SER A 247 13.60 -10.28 2.10
CA SER A 247 14.81 -10.40 2.90
C SER A 247 15.66 -11.62 2.50
N TRP A 248 15.04 -12.73 2.13
CA TRP A 248 15.71 -13.91 1.59
C TRP A 248 16.41 -13.62 0.26
N LEU A 249 15.77 -12.86 -0.65
CA LEU A 249 16.36 -12.45 -1.93
C LEU A 249 17.65 -11.63 -1.70
N PHE A 250 17.64 -10.69 -0.77
CA PHE A 250 18.83 -9.93 -0.41
C PHE A 250 19.91 -10.79 0.26
N ARG A 251 19.51 -11.77 1.07
CA ARG A 251 20.45 -12.68 1.74
C ARG A 251 21.16 -13.60 0.77
N THR A 252 20.46 -14.11 -0.22
CA THR A 252 21.01 -15.07 -1.20
C THR A 252 21.67 -14.40 -2.39
N GLY A 253 21.39 -13.11 -2.61
CA GLY A 253 21.87 -12.40 -3.80
C GLY A 253 21.17 -12.85 -5.09
N HIS A 254 20.03 -13.58 -4.97
CA HIS A 254 19.31 -14.14 -6.11
C HIS A 254 18.75 -13.02 -7.01
N ARG A 255 19.12 -13.03 -8.29
CA ARG A 255 18.74 -12.01 -9.30
C ARG A 255 19.13 -10.56 -8.96
N LEU A 256 20.02 -10.34 -8.02
CA LEU A 256 20.53 -9.00 -7.70
C LEU A 256 21.68 -8.60 -8.63
N LYS A 257 22.38 -9.58 -9.18
CA LYS A 257 23.40 -9.34 -10.23
C LYS A 257 22.72 -9.33 -11.60
N PRO A 258 23.14 -8.40 -12.50
CA PRO A 258 22.62 -8.35 -13.86
C PRO A 258 22.96 -9.61 -14.66
#